data_30c9d528cb76a95b12e1bed9bf822d8e
#
_entry.id   30c9d528cb76a95b12e1bed9bf822d8e
#
_cell.length_a   1.000
_cell.length_b   1.000
_cell.length_c   1.000
_cell.angle_alpha   90.00
_cell.angle_beta   90.00
_cell.angle_gamma   90.00
#
_symmetry.space_group_name_H-M   'P 1'
#
loop_
_entity.id
_entity.type
_entity.pdbx_description
1 polymer ?
#
loop_
_entity_poly.entity_id
_entity_poly.type
_entity_poly.pdbx_seq_one_letter_code
_entity_poly.pdbx_strand_id
1 'polypeptide(L)' 'DWSTAFAVTDTCSFQVGEGRAVSIFSPDNTLKIKSDGLKWQTEGVTFDNWWKATLNKADKDEVHLEFSHPSIALIILN' A
#
# COMPACT_ATOMS: atom_id res chain seq x y z
N ASP A 1 20.32 0.98 6.55
CA ASP A 1 18.89 0.82 6.39
C ASP A 1 18.56 0.18 5.07
N TRP A 2 17.57 -0.68 5.08
CA TRP A 2 17.14 -1.40 3.90
C TRP A 2 15.73 -1.00 3.53
N SER A 3 15.55 -0.61 2.28
CA SER A 3 14.22 -0.38 1.72
C SER A 3 13.96 -1.44 0.68
N THR A 4 12.73 -1.95 0.67
CA THR A 4 12.29 -2.89 -0.34
C THR A 4 11.17 -2.23 -1.13
N ALA A 5 11.28 -2.23 -2.44
CA ALA A 5 10.26 -1.66 -3.31
C ALA A 5 9.82 -2.73 -4.31
N PHE A 6 8.51 -2.85 -4.51
CA PHE A 6 7.96 -3.80 -5.48
C PHE A 6 6.63 -3.28 -6.01
N ALA A 7 6.30 -3.69 -7.22
CA ALA A 7 5.04 -3.31 -7.86
C ALA A 7 4.01 -4.43 -7.70
N VAL A 8 2.75 -4.03 -7.49
CA VAL A 8 1.62 -4.96 -7.46
C VAL A 8 0.56 -4.46 -8.44
N THR A 9 -0.21 -5.37 -8.99
CA THR A 9 -1.17 -5.02 -10.04
C THR A 9 -2.61 -5.37 -9.68
N ASP A 10 -2.83 -6.03 -8.56
CA ASP A 10 -4.17 -6.42 -8.12
C ASP A 10 -4.11 -6.74 -6.62
N THR A 11 -5.25 -7.16 -6.08
CA THR A 11 -5.35 -7.61 -4.69
C THR A 11 -4.22 -8.56 -4.34
N CYS A 12 -3.57 -8.29 -3.21
CA CYS A 12 -2.37 -9.02 -2.80
C CYS A 12 -2.19 -9.04 -1.30
N SER A 13 -1.32 -9.92 -0.85
CA SER A 13 -0.88 -9.97 0.55
C SER A 13 0.63 -10.10 0.57
N PHE A 14 1.26 -9.52 1.56
CA PHE A 14 2.72 -9.62 1.68
C PHE A 14 3.13 -9.50 3.15
N GLN A 15 4.29 -10.08 3.44
CA GLN A 15 4.86 -10.06 4.79
C GLN A 15 5.70 -8.82 4.96
N VAL A 16 5.53 -8.13 6.08
CA VAL A 16 6.26 -6.88 6.33
C VAL A 16 6.96 -6.85 7.68
N GLY A 17 6.34 -7.37 8.72
CA GLY A 17 6.79 -7.20 10.09
C GLY A 17 6.09 -6.02 10.76
N GLU A 18 5.51 -6.28 11.91
CA GLU A 18 4.77 -5.29 12.68
C GLU A 18 5.65 -4.07 13.00
N GLY A 19 5.11 -2.88 12.79
CA GLY A 19 5.82 -1.64 13.07
C GLY A 19 6.61 -1.08 11.90
N ARG A 20 6.74 -1.83 10.81
CA ARG A 20 7.52 -1.39 9.66
C ARG A 20 6.75 -0.34 8.86
N ALA A 21 7.45 0.68 8.36
CA ALA A 21 6.84 1.72 7.55
C ALA A 21 6.47 1.18 6.18
N VAL A 22 5.27 1.50 5.73
CA VAL A 22 4.73 1.06 4.44
C VAL A 22 4.26 2.29 3.68
N SER A 23 4.78 2.50 2.48
CA SER A 23 4.35 3.59 1.61
C SER A 23 3.74 3.00 0.35
N ILE A 24 2.64 3.59 -0.11
CA ILE A 24 1.92 3.12 -1.30
C ILE A 24 1.79 4.28 -2.27
N PHE A 25 2.23 4.05 -3.51
CA PHE A 25 2.12 5.02 -4.60
C PHE A 25 1.30 4.41 -5.73
N SER A 26 0.46 5.19 -6.38
CA SER A 26 -0.21 4.75 -7.60
C SER A 26 -0.45 5.94 -8.51
N PRO A 27 -0.25 5.79 -9.83
CA PRO A 27 -0.61 6.83 -10.79
C PRO A 27 -2.10 6.80 -11.16
N ASP A 28 -2.86 5.83 -10.66
CA ASP A 28 -4.26 5.65 -11.02
C ASP A 28 -5.15 6.32 -9.98
N ASN A 29 -5.73 7.46 -10.34
CA ASN A 29 -6.59 8.20 -9.43
C ASN A 29 -7.99 7.60 -9.27
N THR A 30 -8.30 6.54 -10.00
CA THR A 30 -9.56 5.82 -9.85
C THR A 30 -9.43 4.60 -8.92
N LEU A 31 -8.20 4.24 -8.58
CA LEU A 31 -7.94 3.09 -7.74
C LEU A 31 -8.31 3.38 -6.29
N LYS A 32 -9.03 2.46 -5.66
CA LYS A 32 -9.27 2.45 -4.23
C LYS A 32 -8.69 1.17 -3.66
N ILE A 33 -8.03 1.28 -2.54
CA ILE A 33 -7.39 0.15 -1.88
C ILE A 33 -7.95 0.04 -0.46
N LYS A 34 -8.54 -1.11 -0.15
CA LYS A 34 -8.95 -1.44 1.21
C LYS A 34 -7.83 -2.25 1.83
N SER A 35 -7.36 -1.84 3.01
CA SER A 35 -6.21 -2.48 3.63
C SER A 35 -6.59 -3.21 4.91
N ASP A 36 -5.87 -4.30 5.19
CA ASP A 36 -5.89 -4.99 6.46
C ASP A 36 -4.43 -5.17 6.90
N GLY A 37 -4.14 -4.88 8.15
CA GLY A 37 -2.79 -4.98 8.68
C GLY A 37 -2.03 -3.67 8.68
N LEU A 38 -2.64 -2.57 8.24
CA LEU A 38 -2.04 -1.24 8.33
C LEU A 38 -2.70 -0.44 9.45
N LYS A 39 -1.95 0.45 10.08
CA LYS A 39 -2.42 1.25 11.19
C LYS A 39 -3.55 2.19 10.76
N TRP A 40 -3.44 2.73 9.55
CA TRP A 40 -4.47 3.61 8.99
C TRP A 40 -5.08 2.98 7.75
N GLN A 41 -6.42 3.03 7.66
CA GLN A 41 -7.14 2.49 6.52
C GLN A 41 -6.88 3.33 5.28
N THR A 42 -6.69 2.66 4.14
CA THR A 42 -6.39 3.32 2.86
C THR A 42 -7.61 3.50 1.97
N GLU A 43 -8.76 3.01 2.36
CA GLU A 43 -9.98 3.00 1.53
C GLU A 43 -10.40 4.39 1.08
N GLY A 44 -10.24 5.40 1.94
CA GLY A 44 -10.62 6.77 1.63
C GLY A 44 -9.59 7.57 0.85
N VAL A 45 -8.44 6.97 0.53
CA VAL A 45 -7.35 7.69 -0.13
C VAL A 45 -7.60 7.73 -1.63
N THR A 46 -7.39 8.90 -2.23
CA THR A 46 -7.42 9.07 -3.69
C THR A 46 -5.99 9.27 -4.17
N PHE A 47 -5.56 8.46 -5.13
CA PHE A 47 -4.23 8.56 -5.72
C PHE A 47 -4.29 9.52 -6.91
N ASP A 48 -4.50 10.81 -6.63
CA ASP A 48 -4.65 11.82 -7.68
C ASP A 48 -3.33 12.35 -8.19
N ASN A 49 -2.25 12.10 -7.46
CA ASN A 49 -0.89 12.44 -7.87
C ASN A 49 0.00 11.28 -7.51
N TRP A 50 0.71 10.74 -8.47
CA TRP A 50 1.51 9.54 -8.22
C TRP A 50 2.71 9.81 -7.29
N TRP A 51 3.12 11.06 -7.10
CA TRP A 51 4.16 11.40 -6.13
C TRP A 51 3.62 11.53 -4.71
N LYS A 52 2.32 11.53 -4.53
CA LYS A 52 1.75 11.48 -3.19
C LYS A 52 1.80 10.05 -2.71
N ALA A 53 2.43 9.83 -1.59
CA ALA A 53 2.49 8.54 -0.97
C ALA A 53 1.47 8.45 0.15
N THR A 54 0.85 7.30 0.29
CA THR A 54 0.13 6.98 1.51
C THR A 54 1.16 6.46 2.50
N LEU A 55 1.56 7.31 3.44
CA LEU A 55 2.52 6.93 4.46
C LEU A 55 1.77 6.19 5.56
N ASN A 56 2.18 4.94 5.81
CA ASN A 56 1.48 4.07 6.74
C ASN A 56 2.47 3.24 7.53
N LYS A 57 1.96 2.41 8.41
CA LYS A 57 2.76 1.57 9.26
C LYS A 57 2.06 0.24 9.43
N ALA A 58 2.83 -0.84 9.38
CA ALA A 58 2.26 -2.18 9.55
C ALA A 58 1.82 -2.38 11.00
N ASP A 59 0.58 -2.82 11.18
CA ASP A 59 -0.02 -3.10 12.47
C ASP A 59 0.00 -4.60 12.78
N LYS A 60 0.36 -5.40 11.78
CA LYS A 60 0.51 -6.85 11.85
C LYS A 60 1.72 -7.26 11.02
N ASP A 61 2.12 -8.52 11.13
CA ASP A 61 3.22 -9.04 10.32
C ASP A 61 2.83 -9.17 8.85
N GLU A 62 1.56 -9.41 8.55
CA GLU A 62 1.07 -9.52 7.18
C GLU A 62 0.14 -8.37 6.85
N VAL A 63 0.31 -7.82 5.65
CA VAL A 63 -0.57 -6.78 5.11
C VAL A 63 -1.31 -7.34 3.91
N HIS A 64 -2.62 -7.13 3.89
CA HIS A 64 -3.49 -7.50 2.77
C HIS A 64 -4.06 -6.23 2.16
N LEU A 65 -3.94 -6.10 0.84
CA LEU A 65 -4.49 -4.97 0.08
C LEU A 65 -5.51 -5.50 -0.91
N GLU A 66 -6.72 -4.97 -0.84
CA GLU A 66 -7.79 -5.32 -1.76
C GLU A 66 -8.01 -4.15 -2.72
N PHE A 67 -7.76 -4.38 -3.99
CA PHE A 67 -7.89 -3.37 -5.03
C PHE A 67 -9.32 -3.32 -5.54
N SER A 68 -9.83 -2.11 -5.82
CA SER A 68 -11.16 -1.92 -6.41
C SER A 68 -11.22 -2.47 -7.85
N HIS A 69 -10.08 -2.50 -8.52
CA HIS A 69 -9.93 -3.08 -9.87
C HIS A 69 -8.43 -3.30 -10.11
N PRO A 70 -8.05 -4.14 -11.08
CA PRO A 70 -6.64 -4.30 -11.41
C PRO A 70 -6.03 -2.97 -11.83
N SER A 71 -4.88 -2.65 -11.26
CA SER A 71 -4.18 -1.40 -11.53
C SER A 71 -2.75 -1.58 -11.08
N ILE A 72 -1.94 -0.51 -11.12
CA ILE A 72 -0.56 -0.60 -10.70
C ILE A 72 -0.36 0.24 -9.42
N ALA A 73 0.35 -0.33 -8.47
CA ALA A 73 0.77 0.37 -7.26
C ALA A 73 2.19 -0.03 -6.93
N LEU A 74 2.96 0.92 -6.42
CA LEU A 74 4.32 0.68 -5.94
C LEU A 74 4.29 0.66 -4.43
N ILE A 75 4.80 -0.40 -3.85
CA ILE A 75 4.86 -0.58 -2.40
C ILE A 75 6.32 -0.41 -1.97
N ILE A 76 6.55 0.44 -0.98
CA ILE A 76 7.88 0.65 -0.42
C ILE A 76 7.83 0.33 1.06
N LEU A 77 8.69 -0.59 1.47
CA LEU A 77 8.83 -1.02 2.88
C LEU A 77 10.16 -0.50 3.42
N ASN A 78 10.10 0.18 4.53
CA ASN A 78 11.31 0.71 5.19
C ASN A 78 11.54 0.07 6.55
#